data_c008e77ef95a7b364ec208fb9e3f47e0
#
_entry.id   c008e77ef95a7b364ec208fb9e3f47e0
#
_cell.length_a   1.000
_cell.length_b   1.000
_cell.length_c   1.000
_cell.angle_alpha   90.00
_cell.angle_beta   90.00
_cell.angle_gamma   90.00
#
_symmetry.space_group_name_H-M   'P 1'
#
loop_
_entity.id
_entity.type
_entity.pdbx_description
1 polymer ?
#
loop_
_entity_poly.entity_id
_entity_poly.type
_entity_poly.pdbx_seq_one_letter_code
_entity_poly.pdbx_strand_id
1 'polypeptide(L)'
;MRVIDFYDRHPISEQHVLDAVRRARSVGPLAAEDLFAFDQDHYGGLAAVDVLARRAGITASSRVLDICAGLGGPARFLASRRRCRVVGVELNAGRAAGMARLTRLVRLEDRVAVVRGDAVTLPFATGLFDACVSQEALLHIADKAAVLAEARRVLAPGGRLAFTDWIAHASLGDGERRRLNAWMAAVTVQTLHGYRALLGRAGFKAVEAEDLSDEWRPIIRERLRMYRGMRAELTVRFGERGYRDYDQLYAFFVALVEDGKLGGGRFSGSA
;
A
#
# COMPACT_ATOMS: atom_id res chain seq x y z
N MET A 1 3.84 1.25 -18.44
CA MET A 1 4.80 0.50 -17.58
C MET A 1 4.04 -0.62 -16.88
N ARG A 2 4.62 -1.82 -16.73
CA ARG A 2 4.00 -2.86 -15.89
C ARG A 2 4.27 -2.57 -14.41
N VAL A 3 3.34 -2.92 -13.53
CA VAL A 3 3.47 -2.68 -12.08
C VAL A 3 4.71 -3.36 -11.47
N ILE A 4 5.06 -4.56 -11.96
CA ILE A 4 6.26 -5.28 -11.51
C ILE A 4 7.51 -4.47 -11.83
N ASP A 5 7.65 -3.97 -13.07
CA ASP A 5 8.81 -3.18 -13.51
C ASP A 5 8.93 -1.85 -12.73
N PHE A 6 7.79 -1.27 -12.32
CA PHE A 6 7.76 -0.08 -11.48
C PHE A 6 8.32 -0.36 -10.09
N TYR A 7 7.85 -1.43 -9.43
CA TYR A 7 8.29 -1.77 -8.08
C TYR A 7 9.71 -2.37 -8.02
N ASP A 8 10.21 -2.99 -9.10
CA ASP A 8 11.61 -3.44 -9.18
C ASP A 8 12.60 -2.25 -9.17
N ARG A 9 12.13 -1.05 -9.56
CA ARG A 9 12.90 0.20 -9.53
C ARG A 9 12.47 1.15 -8.40
N HIS A 10 11.63 0.68 -7.48
CA HIS A 10 11.14 1.53 -6.40
C HIS A 10 12.27 1.82 -5.40
N PRO A 11 12.42 3.10 -4.94
CA PRO A 11 13.44 3.49 -3.97
C PRO A 11 13.36 2.68 -2.66
N ILE A 12 12.16 2.50 -2.13
CA ILE A 12 11.94 1.71 -0.92
C ILE A 12 11.93 0.23 -1.31
N SER A 13 13.00 -0.46 -0.93
CA SER A 13 13.22 -1.89 -1.15
C SER A 13 13.63 -2.56 0.15
N GLU A 14 13.66 -3.88 0.17
CA GLU A 14 14.18 -4.63 1.31
C GLU A 14 15.59 -4.18 1.70
N GLN A 15 16.49 -4.01 0.71
CA GLN A 15 17.86 -3.57 0.97
C GLN A 15 17.88 -2.16 1.59
N HIS A 16 17.04 -1.24 1.09
CA HIS A 16 16.91 0.09 1.67
C HIS A 16 16.48 0.03 3.15
N VAL A 17 15.46 -0.79 3.47
CA VAL A 17 15.01 -0.99 4.85
C VAL A 17 16.13 -1.52 5.73
N LEU A 18 16.83 -2.56 5.29
CA LEU A 18 17.93 -3.17 6.04
C LEU A 18 19.09 -2.19 6.29
N ASP A 19 19.46 -1.41 5.28
CA ASP A 19 20.54 -0.43 5.40
C ASP A 19 20.15 0.75 6.29
N ALA A 20 18.89 1.19 6.23
CA ALA A 20 18.37 2.23 7.11
C ALA A 20 18.36 1.77 8.58
N VAL A 21 17.92 0.54 8.84
CA VAL A 21 17.95 -0.05 10.19
C VAL A 21 19.39 -0.20 10.71
N ARG A 22 20.33 -0.66 9.88
CA ARG A 22 21.75 -0.77 10.27
C ARG A 22 22.37 0.59 10.62
N ARG A 23 21.98 1.66 9.90
CA ARG A 23 22.44 3.02 10.22
C ARG A 23 21.85 3.56 11.52
N ALA A 24 20.61 3.20 11.82
CA ALA A 24 19.89 3.70 13.00
C ALA A 24 20.23 2.93 14.29
N ARG A 25 20.77 1.71 14.18
CA ARG A 25 20.98 0.82 15.31
C ARG A 25 22.31 0.05 15.21
N SER A 26 23.03 -0.02 16.32
CA SER A 26 24.40 -0.53 16.31
C SER A 26 24.54 -2.06 16.44
N VAL A 27 23.78 -2.79 17.24
CA VAL A 27 23.90 -4.27 17.40
C VAL A 27 22.69 -4.87 18.15
N GLY A 28 22.33 -6.14 17.85
CA GLY A 28 21.38 -6.96 18.62
C GLY A 28 20.23 -7.50 17.79
N PRO A 29 19.38 -8.38 18.34
CA PRO A 29 18.20 -8.90 17.66
C PRO A 29 17.21 -7.78 17.40
N LEU A 30 16.59 -7.79 16.20
CA LEU A 30 15.63 -6.79 15.80
C LEU A 30 14.21 -7.16 16.28
N ALA A 31 13.46 -6.15 16.72
CA ALA A 31 12.02 -6.23 16.95
C ALA A 31 11.27 -5.57 15.76
N ALA A 32 9.96 -5.79 15.68
CA ALA A 32 9.15 -5.21 14.62
C ALA A 32 9.23 -3.68 14.60
N GLU A 33 9.31 -3.07 15.77
CA GLU A 33 9.41 -1.62 15.99
C GLU A 33 10.64 -1.00 15.33
N ASP A 34 11.73 -1.75 15.22
CA ASP A 34 12.97 -1.28 14.59
C ASP A 34 12.80 -1.07 13.06
N LEU A 35 11.82 -1.73 12.44
CA LEU A 35 11.51 -1.58 11.01
C LEU A 35 10.49 -0.46 10.73
N PHE A 36 9.64 -0.10 11.68
CA PHE A 36 8.45 0.73 11.46
C PHE A 36 8.74 2.10 10.85
N ALA A 37 9.90 2.68 11.12
CA ALA A 37 10.29 3.96 10.54
C ALA A 37 10.70 3.86 9.05
N PHE A 38 10.96 2.65 8.54
CA PHE A 38 11.61 2.44 7.24
C PHE A 38 10.81 1.56 6.29
N ASP A 39 9.85 0.77 6.79
CA ASP A 39 9.10 -0.22 6.01
C ASP A 39 7.66 0.19 5.66
N GLN A 40 7.26 1.44 5.97
CA GLN A 40 5.93 1.99 5.66
C GLN A 40 5.97 2.73 4.32
N ASP A 41 5.72 2.00 3.24
CA ASP A 41 5.78 2.53 1.86
C ASP A 41 4.46 3.19 1.40
N HIS A 42 3.57 3.48 2.33
CA HIS A 42 2.29 4.16 2.11
C HIS A 42 2.29 5.57 2.75
N TYR A 43 1.22 6.34 2.54
CA TYR A 43 1.09 7.69 3.11
C TYR A 43 0.46 7.65 4.50
N GLY A 44 0.91 8.56 5.37
CA GLY A 44 0.39 8.70 6.73
C GLY A 44 1.00 7.76 7.78
N GLY A 45 1.98 6.91 7.40
CA GLY A 45 2.74 6.08 8.32
C GLY A 45 1.88 5.20 9.23
N LEU A 46 2.38 4.87 10.42
CA LEU A 46 1.70 3.97 11.35
C LEU A 46 0.30 4.44 11.76
N ALA A 47 0.08 5.76 11.83
CA ALA A 47 -1.22 6.31 12.18
C ALA A 47 -2.29 5.95 11.13
N ALA A 48 -1.94 5.96 9.84
CA ALA A 48 -2.85 5.54 8.78
C ALA A 48 -3.21 4.05 8.89
N VAL A 49 -2.23 3.16 9.17
CA VAL A 49 -2.48 1.73 9.41
C VAL A 49 -3.43 1.54 10.60
N ASP A 50 -3.22 2.30 11.68
CA ASP A 50 -4.05 2.21 12.88
C ASP A 50 -5.49 2.67 12.63
N VAL A 51 -5.69 3.70 11.80
CA VAL A 51 -7.04 4.11 11.35
C VAL A 51 -7.70 3.00 10.54
N LEU A 52 -7.00 2.38 9.58
CA LEU A 52 -7.53 1.25 8.82
C LEU A 52 -7.88 0.08 9.73
N ALA A 53 -7.04 -0.23 10.72
CA ALA A 53 -7.32 -1.29 11.69
C ALA A 53 -8.61 -1.04 12.46
N ARG A 54 -8.87 0.20 12.91
CA ARG A 54 -10.12 0.57 13.55
C ARG A 54 -11.32 0.46 12.61
N ARG A 55 -11.22 0.98 11.39
CA ARG A 55 -12.28 0.92 10.36
C ARG A 55 -12.62 -0.52 9.96
N ALA A 56 -11.61 -1.38 9.87
CA ALA A 56 -11.78 -2.80 9.59
C ALA A 56 -12.17 -3.64 10.83
N GLY A 57 -12.26 -3.05 12.01
CA GLY A 57 -12.63 -3.75 13.24
C GLY A 57 -11.61 -4.80 13.70
N ILE A 58 -10.33 -4.59 13.42
CA ILE A 58 -9.26 -5.55 13.72
C ILE A 58 -9.00 -5.63 15.21
N THR A 59 -9.10 -6.85 15.75
CA THR A 59 -8.82 -7.23 17.14
C THR A 59 -7.72 -8.28 17.19
N ALA A 60 -7.30 -8.69 18.39
CA ALA A 60 -6.28 -9.72 18.58
C ALA A 60 -6.69 -11.12 18.06
N SER A 61 -7.98 -11.40 17.95
CA SER A 61 -8.51 -12.66 17.41
C SER A 61 -8.68 -12.64 15.88
N SER A 62 -8.52 -11.49 15.23
CA SER A 62 -8.81 -11.34 13.81
C SER A 62 -7.80 -12.07 12.93
N ARG A 63 -8.31 -12.68 11.86
CA ARG A 63 -7.56 -13.12 10.69
C ARG A 63 -7.67 -12.04 9.63
N VAL A 64 -6.57 -11.38 9.36
CA VAL A 64 -6.50 -10.21 8.48
C VAL A 64 -5.85 -10.59 7.16
N LEU A 65 -6.43 -10.15 6.04
CA LEU A 65 -5.79 -10.18 4.72
C LEU A 65 -5.27 -8.77 4.39
N ASP A 66 -3.97 -8.66 4.15
CA ASP A 66 -3.32 -7.46 3.61
C ASP A 66 -3.17 -7.65 2.09
N ILE A 67 -4.01 -6.94 1.31
CA ILE A 67 -4.09 -7.08 -0.15
C ILE A 67 -3.06 -6.15 -0.78
N CYS A 68 -2.16 -6.71 -1.62
CA CYS A 68 -1.00 -6.04 -2.21
C CYS A 68 -0.03 -5.54 -1.12
N ALA A 69 0.38 -6.46 -0.26
CA ALA A 69 1.10 -6.18 0.98
C ALA A 69 2.50 -5.58 0.81
N GLY A 70 3.06 -5.55 -0.40
CA GLY A 70 4.37 -4.99 -0.68
C GLY A 70 5.48 -5.66 0.14
N LEU A 71 6.24 -4.87 0.89
CA LEU A 71 7.26 -5.38 1.81
C LEU A 71 6.70 -5.77 3.19
N GLY A 72 5.38 -5.64 3.41
CA GLY A 72 4.68 -6.11 4.61
C GLY A 72 4.83 -5.23 5.86
N GLY A 73 5.14 -3.95 5.69
CA GLY A 73 5.21 -3.01 6.82
C GLY A 73 3.90 -2.95 7.62
N PRO A 74 2.75 -2.67 6.98
CA PRO A 74 1.44 -2.70 7.64
C PRO A 74 1.11 -4.05 8.28
N ALA A 75 1.40 -5.16 7.60
CA ALA A 75 1.17 -6.50 8.14
C ALA A 75 1.94 -6.76 9.45
N ARG A 76 3.25 -6.39 9.50
CA ARG A 76 4.05 -6.51 10.72
C ARG A 76 3.56 -5.58 11.83
N PHE A 77 3.18 -4.35 11.49
CA PHE A 77 2.61 -3.43 12.47
C PHE A 77 1.32 -3.99 13.09
N LEU A 78 0.37 -4.48 12.28
CA LEU A 78 -0.87 -5.08 12.76
C LEU A 78 -0.60 -6.30 13.64
N ALA A 79 0.28 -7.20 13.21
CA ALA A 79 0.64 -8.40 13.97
C ALA A 79 1.31 -8.07 15.32
N SER A 80 2.22 -7.08 15.35
CA SER A 80 2.89 -6.65 16.58
C SER A 80 1.94 -5.89 17.51
N ARG A 81 1.26 -4.85 17.01
CA ARG A 81 0.48 -3.92 17.84
C ARG A 81 -0.92 -4.40 18.16
N ARG A 82 -1.59 -5.06 17.23
CA ARG A 82 -2.95 -5.61 17.42
C ARG A 82 -2.94 -7.08 17.83
N ARG A 83 -1.77 -7.76 17.74
CA ARG A 83 -1.58 -9.17 18.06
C ARG A 83 -2.44 -10.12 17.23
N CYS A 84 -2.97 -9.65 16.09
CA CYS A 84 -3.76 -10.44 15.16
C CYS A 84 -2.87 -11.34 14.27
N ARG A 85 -3.51 -12.20 13.47
CA ARG A 85 -2.85 -12.97 12.42
C ARG A 85 -3.08 -12.29 11.08
N VAL A 86 -2.02 -12.11 10.30
CA VAL A 86 -2.08 -11.42 9.01
C VAL A 86 -1.55 -12.33 7.91
N VAL A 87 -2.26 -12.40 6.80
CA VAL A 87 -1.77 -12.96 5.54
C VAL A 87 -1.58 -11.81 4.56
N GLY A 88 -0.37 -11.59 4.08
CA GLY A 88 -0.10 -10.62 3.02
C GLY A 88 -0.08 -11.31 1.67
N VAL A 89 -0.88 -10.80 0.72
CA VAL A 89 -0.83 -11.20 -0.69
C VAL A 89 -0.04 -10.18 -1.49
N GLU A 90 0.95 -10.64 -2.26
CA GLU A 90 1.79 -9.77 -3.09
C GLU A 90 2.06 -10.43 -4.45
N LEU A 91 1.86 -9.66 -5.53
CA LEU A 91 2.08 -10.12 -6.89
C LEU A 91 3.57 -10.18 -7.27
N ASN A 92 4.35 -9.19 -6.84
CA ASN A 92 5.77 -9.08 -7.14
C ASN A 92 6.56 -10.10 -6.30
N ALA A 93 7.23 -11.04 -6.96
CA ALA A 93 7.98 -12.11 -6.31
C ALA A 93 9.12 -11.59 -5.42
N GLY A 94 9.80 -10.53 -5.84
CA GLY A 94 10.88 -9.90 -5.07
C GLY A 94 10.37 -9.27 -3.77
N ARG A 95 9.25 -8.53 -3.86
CA ARG A 95 8.62 -7.90 -2.68
C ARG A 95 8.05 -8.95 -1.73
N ALA A 96 7.36 -9.98 -2.24
CA ALA A 96 6.87 -11.09 -1.42
C ALA A 96 8.01 -11.81 -0.67
N ALA A 97 9.11 -12.10 -1.36
CA ALA A 97 10.29 -12.69 -0.73
C ALA A 97 10.94 -11.75 0.30
N GLY A 98 11.03 -10.45 0.00
CA GLY A 98 11.50 -9.42 0.95
C GLY A 98 10.61 -9.32 2.18
N MET A 99 9.27 -9.32 2.00
CA MET A 99 8.31 -9.37 3.10
C MET A 99 8.56 -10.58 4.02
N ALA A 100 8.74 -11.78 3.44
CA ALA A 100 9.01 -12.99 4.22
C ALA A 100 10.32 -12.89 5.00
N ARG A 101 11.40 -12.36 4.40
CA ARG A 101 12.69 -12.20 5.09
C ARG A 101 12.64 -11.16 6.21
N LEU A 102 12.04 -9.98 5.95
CA LEU A 102 11.86 -8.93 6.96
C LEU A 102 10.98 -9.43 8.13
N THR A 103 9.95 -10.20 7.84
CA THR A 103 9.06 -10.78 8.86
C THR A 103 9.80 -11.77 9.76
N ARG A 104 10.62 -12.66 9.17
CA ARG A 104 11.46 -13.61 9.92
C ARG A 104 12.53 -12.88 10.74
N LEU A 105 13.12 -11.83 10.20
CA LEU A 105 14.14 -11.04 10.88
C LEU A 105 13.66 -10.48 12.23
N VAL A 106 12.38 -10.16 12.34
CA VAL A 106 11.74 -9.65 13.56
C VAL A 106 10.86 -10.70 14.29
N ARG A 107 11.01 -11.98 13.94
CA ARG A 107 10.36 -13.12 14.59
C ARG A 107 8.83 -13.03 14.65
N LEU A 108 8.21 -12.63 13.53
CA LEU A 108 6.76 -12.56 13.37
C LEU A 108 6.18 -13.60 12.39
N GLU A 109 6.97 -14.63 12.01
CA GLU A 109 6.55 -15.66 11.04
C GLU A 109 5.41 -16.56 11.52
N ASP A 110 5.17 -16.63 12.81
CA ASP A 110 4.02 -17.33 13.41
C ASP A 110 2.72 -16.51 13.34
N ARG A 111 2.80 -15.22 13.04
CA ARG A 111 1.66 -14.29 12.95
C ARG A 111 1.46 -13.67 11.58
N VAL A 112 2.50 -13.57 10.77
CA VAL A 112 2.46 -12.98 9.43
C VAL A 112 2.88 -14.01 8.40
N ALA A 113 1.91 -14.50 7.63
CA ALA A 113 2.15 -15.36 6.48
C ALA A 113 2.23 -14.52 5.20
N VAL A 114 2.98 -15.00 4.21
CA VAL A 114 3.14 -14.35 2.91
C VAL A 114 2.70 -15.31 1.82
N VAL A 115 1.82 -14.85 0.94
CA VAL A 115 1.35 -15.59 -0.22
C VAL A 115 1.63 -14.77 -1.47
N ARG A 116 2.32 -15.37 -2.45
CA ARG A 116 2.43 -14.78 -3.77
C ARG A 116 1.13 -15.04 -4.54
N GLY A 117 0.45 -13.97 -4.95
CA GLY A 117 -0.84 -14.10 -5.63
C GLY A 117 -1.29 -12.79 -6.28
N ASP A 118 -2.32 -12.91 -7.11
CA ASP A 118 -2.97 -11.76 -7.74
C ASP A 118 -4.24 -11.39 -6.97
N ALA A 119 -4.43 -10.10 -6.70
CA ALA A 119 -5.59 -9.59 -5.97
C ALA A 119 -6.91 -9.76 -6.73
N VAL A 120 -6.88 -9.95 -8.06
CA VAL A 120 -8.09 -10.20 -8.87
C VAL A 120 -8.55 -11.67 -8.84
N THR A 121 -7.72 -12.57 -8.27
CA THR A 121 -8.02 -14.00 -8.12
C THR A 121 -7.32 -14.50 -6.84
N LEU A 122 -7.88 -14.15 -5.68
CA LEU A 122 -7.28 -14.48 -4.39
C LEU A 122 -7.30 -16.00 -4.13
N PRO A 123 -6.15 -16.64 -3.78
CA PRO A 123 -6.05 -18.09 -3.60
C PRO A 123 -6.55 -18.53 -2.22
N PHE A 124 -7.70 -18.01 -1.78
CA PHE A 124 -8.28 -18.30 -0.48
C PHE A 124 -9.73 -18.75 -0.59
N ALA A 125 -10.17 -19.55 0.38
CA ALA A 125 -11.56 -19.95 0.52
C ALA A 125 -12.46 -18.74 0.84
N THR A 126 -13.73 -18.85 0.46
CA THR A 126 -14.78 -17.90 0.84
C THR A 126 -14.92 -17.83 2.35
N GLY A 127 -15.06 -16.62 2.90
CA GLY A 127 -15.34 -16.42 4.33
C GLY A 127 -14.16 -16.70 5.26
N LEU A 128 -12.91 -16.69 4.76
CA LEU A 128 -11.74 -17.05 5.55
C LEU A 128 -11.28 -15.94 6.50
N PHE A 129 -11.47 -14.66 6.16
CA PHE A 129 -10.90 -13.51 6.87
C PHE A 129 -11.96 -12.69 7.59
N ASP A 130 -11.60 -12.17 8.75
CA ASP A 130 -12.43 -11.26 9.54
C ASP A 130 -12.30 -9.81 9.07
N ALA A 131 -11.14 -9.47 8.49
CA ALA A 131 -10.85 -8.15 7.94
C ALA A 131 -9.94 -8.22 6.71
N CYS A 132 -10.15 -7.28 5.76
CA CYS A 132 -9.24 -7.01 4.65
C CYS A 132 -8.74 -5.57 4.75
N VAL A 133 -7.45 -5.35 4.46
CA VAL A 133 -6.85 -4.03 4.34
C VAL A 133 -6.04 -3.92 3.05
N SER A 134 -5.84 -2.69 2.55
CA SER A 134 -4.93 -2.38 1.44
C SER A 134 -4.52 -0.91 1.50
N GLN A 135 -3.32 -0.58 1.02
CA GLN A 135 -2.86 0.81 1.00
C GLN A 135 -2.17 1.15 -0.32
N GLU A 136 -2.71 2.17 -1.03
CA GLU A 136 -2.21 2.76 -2.27
C GLU A 136 -1.78 1.72 -3.32
N ALA A 137 -2.62 0.71 -3.54
CA ALA A 137 -2.31 -0.40 -4.43
C ALA A 137 -3.33 -0.59 -5.56
N LEU A 138 -4.60 -0.28 -5.31
CA LEU A 138 -5.65 -0.54 -6.29
C LEU A 138 -5.51 0.33 -7.55
N LEU A 139 -4.83 1.48 -7.46
CA LEU A 139 -4.50 2.34 -8.62
C LEU A 139 -3.75 1.58 -9.72
N HIS A 140 -3.00 0.54 -9.35
CA HIS A 140 -2.23 -0.31 -10.27
C HIS A 140 -3.05 -1.41 -10.94
N ILE A 141 -4.29 -1.63 -10.52
CA ILE A 141 -5.14 -2.72 -10.97
C ILE A 141 -6.23 -2.19 -11.89
N ALA A 142 -6.31 -2.72 -13.12
CA ALA A 142 -7.29 -2.28 -14.09
C ALA A 142 -8.72 -2.68 -13.67
N ASP A 143 -8.91 -3.93 -13.27
CA ASP A 143 -10.20 -4.46 -12.83
C ASP A 143 -10.37 -4.35 -11.30
N LYS A 144 -10.71 -3.14 -10.85
CA LYS A 144 -11.01 -2.89 -9.43
C LYS A 144 -12.29 -3.59 -8.97
N ALA A 145 -13.21 -3.87 -9.88
CA ALA A 145 -14.44 -4.58 -9.53
C ALA A 145 -14.11 -6.02 -9.13
N ALA A 146 -13.22 -6.70 -9.86
CA ALA A 146 -12.76 -8.05 -9.51
C ALA A 146 -12.06 -8.08 -8.15
N VAL A 147 -11.14 -7.13 -7.88
CA VAL A 147 -10.47 -7.07 -6.56
C VAL A 147 -11.46 -6.88 -5.42
N LEU A 148 -12.43 -5.98 -5.57
CA LEU A 148 -13.42 -5.73 -4.53
C LEU A 148 -14.39 -6.91 -4.36
N ALA A 149 -14.74 -7.60 -5.46
CA ALA A 149 -15.52 -8.83 -5.40
C ALA A 149 -14.76 -9.96 -4.67
N GLU A 150 -13.48 -10.12 -4.96
CA GLU A 150 -12.63 -11.10 -4.28
C GLU A 150 -12.45 -10.77 -2.78
N ALA A 151 -12.18 -9.48 -2.46
CA ALA A 151 -12.12 -9.03 -1.07
C ALA A 151 -13.44 -9.33 -0.33
N ARG A 152 -14.58 -9.09 -0.98
CA ARG A 152 -15.91 -9.42 -0.43
C ARG A 152 -16.11 -10.92 -0.26
N ARG A 153 -15.67 -11.74 -1.23
CA ARG A 153 -15.79 -13.19 -1.20
C ARG A 153 -15.01 -13.83 -0.05
N VAL A 154 -13.77 -13.38 0.15
CA VAL A 154 -12.90 -13.97 1.18
C VAL A 154 -13.21 -13.49 2.59
N LEU A 155 -13.99 -12.42 2.76
CA LEU A 155 -14.45 -11.93 4.05
C LEU A 155 -15.55 -12.83 4.62
N ALA A 156 -15.46 -13.16 5.90
CA ALA A 156 -16.52 -13.80 6.67
C ALA A 156 -17.76 -12.90 6.73
N PRO A 157 -18.96 -13.45 6.96
CA PRO A 157 -20.15 -12.65 7.23
C PRO A 157 -19.90 -11.63 8.35
N GLY A 158 -20.18 -10.34 8.09
CA GLY A 158 -19.90 -9.25 9.01
C GLY A 158 -18.43 -8.78 9.04
N GLY A 159 -17.54 -9.43 8.29
CA GLY A 159 -16.17 -8.98 8.11
C GLY A 159 -16.09 -7.63 7.39
N ARG A 160 -14.97 -6.93 7.50
CA ARG A 160 -14.86 -5.55 7.02
C ARG A 160 -13.63 -5.37 6.13
N LEU A 161 -13.81 -4.55 5.09
CA LEU A 161 -12.72 -4.02 4.26
C LEU A 161 -12.45 -2.57 4.67
N ALA A 162 -11.17 -2.20 4.80
CA ALA A 162 -10.74 -0.81 4.87
C ALA A 162 -9.47 -0.61 4.03
N PHE A 163 -9.46 0.44 3.19
CA PHE A 163 -8.28 0.73 2.37
C PHE A 163 -8.10 2.22 2.12
N THR A 164 -6.89 2.59 1.73
CA THR A 164 -6.57 3.89 1.15
C THR A 164 -6.11 3.73 -0.28
N ASP A 165 -6.43 4.71 -1.13
CA ASP A 165 -5.90 4.76 -2.50
C ASP A 165 -5.93 6.18 -3.05
N TRP A 166 -5.26 6.39 -4.19
CA TRP A 166 -5.31 7.66 -4.90
C TRP A 166 -6.71 7.90 -5.45
N ILE A 167 -7.14 9.16 -5.39
CA ILE A 167 -8.36 9.62 -6.04
C ILE A 167 -8.07 10.70 -7.06
N ALA A 168 -8.83 10.66 -8.16
CA ALA A 168 -8.84 11.69 -9.17
C ALA A 168 -9.95 12.71 -8.89
N HIS A 169 -9.62 13.97 -8.99
CA HIS A 169 -10.61 15.05 -9.05
C HIS A 169 -11.01 15.35 -10.50
N ALA A 170 -12.09 16.13 -10.70
CA ALA A 170 -12.68 16.37 -12.00
C ALA A 170 -11.72 17.03 -13.02
N SER A 171 -10.74 17.79 -12.53
CA SER A 171 -9.76 18.50 -13.35
C SER A 171 -8.60 17.63 -13.87
N LEU A 172 -8.49 16.35 -13.46
CA LEU A 172 -7.47 15.44 -13.97
C LEU A 172 -7.77 15.04 -15.42
N GLY A 173 -6.95 15.54 -16.34
CA GLY A 173 -7.15 15.31 -17.78
C GLY A 173 -6.61 13.98 -18.29
N ASP A 174 -7.05 13.57 -19.49
CA ASP A 174 -6.64 12.30 -20.10
C ASP A 174 -5.13 12.21 -20.37
N GLY A 175 -4.49 13.32 -20.74
CA GLY A 175 -3.05 13.39 -20.92
C GLY A 175 -2.26 13.08 -19.65
N GLU A 176 -2.75 13.59 -18.52
CA GLU A 176 -2.16 13.35 -17.20
C GLU A 176 -2.40 11.90 -16.75
N ARG A 177 -3.59 11.35 -16.98
CA ARG A 177 -3.89 9.92 -16.72
C ARG A 177 -2.99 8.99 -17.53
N ARG A 178 -2.79 9.26 -18.82
CA ARG A 178 -1.86 8.48 -19.65
C ARG A 178 -0.42 8.55 -19.12
N ARG A 179 0.02 9.73 -18.66
CA ARG A 179 1.37 9.91 -18.09
C ARG A 179 1.52 9.18 -16.74
N LEU A 180 0.52 9.23 -15.86
CA LEU A 180 0.49 8.47 -14.62
C LEU A 180 0.61 6.97 -14.88
N ASN A 181 -0.13 6.45 -15.87
CA ASN A 181 -0.01 5.04 -16.27
C ASN A 181 1.39 4.72 -16.84
N ALA A 182 1.89 5.55 -17.74
CA ALA A 182 3.19 5.31 -18.38
C ALA A 182 4.36 5.37 -17.41
N TRP A 183 4.31 6.25 -16.42
CA TRP A 183 5.43 6.53 -15.52
C TRP A 183 5.33 5.82 -14.17
N MET A 184 4.13 5.71 -13.61
CA MET A 184 3.88 5.20 -12.26
C MET A 184 3.05 3.92 -12.25
N ALA A 185 2.80 3.31 -13.41
CA ALA A 185 1.92 2.15 -13.53
C ALA A 185 0.52 2.36 -12.89
N ALA A 186 0.08 3.62 -12.75
CA ALA A 186 -1.25 3.97 -12.27
C ALA A 186 -2.27 3.77 -13.40
N VAL A 187 -2.69 2.52 -13.58
CA VAL A 187 -3.51 2.09 -14.74
C VAL A 187 -4.86 2.78 -14.73
N THR A 188 -5.48 2.87 -13.55
CA THR A 188 -6.75 3.55 -13.36
C THR A 188 -6.78 4.25 -12.01
N VAL A 189 -7.07 5.55 -12.00
CA VAL A 189 -7.30 6.31 -10.77
C VAL A 189 -8.78 6.68 -10.72
N GLN A 190 -9.48 6.20 -9.70
CA GLN A 190 -10.91 6.42 -9.49
C GLN A 190 -11.16 7.76 -8.79
N THR A 191 -12.38 8.26 -8.90
CA THR A 191 -12.85 9.34 -8.03
C THR A 191 -13.30 8.78 -6.67
N LEU A 192 -13.46 9.65 -5.68
CA LEU A 192 -14.04 9.26 -4.38
C LEU A 192 -15.42 8.61 -4.57
N HIS A 193 -16.27 9.22 -5.39
CA HIS A 193 -17.60 8.69 -5.73
C HIS A 193 -17.49 7.35 -6.50
N GLY A 194 -16.53 7.23 -7.42
CA GLY A 194 -16.30 6.01 -8.19
C GLY A 194 -15.97 4.81 -7.31
N TYR A 195 -15.10 4.98 -6.32
CA TYR A 195 -14.80 3.93 -5.34
C TYR A 195 -16.02 3.56 -4.48
N ARG A 196 -16.77 4.56 -4.01
CA ARG A 196 -18.01 4.32 -3.25
C ARG A 196 -19.01 3.48 -4.06
N ALA A 197 -19.19 3.82 -5.34
CA ALA A 197 -20.06 3.07 -6.24
C ALA A 197 -19.54 1.64 -6.52
N LEU A 198 -18.21 1.46 -6.67
CA LEU A 198 -17.59 0.14 -6.83
C LEU A 198 -17.83 -0.75 -5.61
N LEU A 199 -17.64 -0.23 -4.41
CA LEU A 199 -17.91 -0.94 -3.16
C LEU A 199 -19.38 -1.39 -3.05
N GLY A 200 -20.32 -0.47 -3.36
CA GLY A 200 -21.75 -0.80 -3.37
C GLY A 200 -22.08 -1.92 -4.36
N ARG A 201 -21.53 -1.85 -5.59
CA ARG A 201 -21.72 -2.92 -6.60
C ARG A 201 -21.10 -4.26 -6.21
N ALA A 202 -19.98 -4.24 -5.46
CA ALA A 202 -19.39 -5.46 -4.92
C ALA A 202 -20.17 -6.04 -3.72
N GLY A 203 -21.26 -5.40 -3.28
CA GLY A 203 -22.13 -5.87 -2.20
C GLY A 203 -21.70 -5.45 -0.79
N PHE A 204 -20.74 -4.53 -0.67
CA PHE A 204 -20.40 -3.95 0.64
C PHE A 204 -21.52 -3.03 1.12
N LYS A 205 -21.81 -3.10 2.44
CA LYS A 205 -22.77 -2.27 3.14
C LYS A 205 -22.07 -1.27 4.06
N ALA A 206 -22.82 -0.27 4.55
CA ALA A 206 -22.29 0.80 5.42
C ALA A 206 -21.00 1.42 4.84
N VAL A 207 -21.01 1.69 3.52
CA VAL A 207 -19.84 2.21 2.82
C VAL A 207 -19.53 3.63 3.26
N GLU A 208 -18.34 3.82 3.81
CA GLU A 208 -17.78 5.12 4.13
C GLU A 208 -16.68 5.47 3.13
N ALA A 209 -16.61 6.74 2.76
CA ALA A 209 -15.60 7.29 1.87
C ALA A 209 -15.20 8.67 2.38
N GLU A 210 -13.91 8.88 2.57
CA GLU A 210 -13.32 10.09 3.15
C GLU A 210 -12.24 10.61 2.22
N ASP A 211 -12.25 11.92 1.94
CA ASP A 211 -11.23 12.60 1.15
C ASP A 211 -10.06 12.97 2.05
N LEU A 212 -8.87 12.48 1.75
CA LEU A 212 -7.62 12.72 2.47
C LEU A 212 -6.68 13.68 1.71
N SER A 213 -7.15 14.35 0.67
CA SER A 213 -6.29 15.12 -0.24
C SER A 213 -5.50 16.19 0.49
N ASP A 214 -6.13 16.90 1.44
CA ASP A 214 -5.45 17.92 2.23
C ASP A 214 -4.45 17.34 3.24
N GLU A 215 -4.76 16.17 3.82
CA GLU A 215 -3.82 15.45 4.71
C GLU A 215 -2.61 14.94 3.94
N TRP A 216 -2.82 14.44 2.72
CA TRP A 216 -1.77 13.81 1.92
C TRP A 216 -0.84 14.82 1.25
N ARG A 217 -1.31 16.02 0.92
CA ARG A 217 -0.52 17.05 0.24
C ARG A 217 0.84 17.32 0.92
N PRO A 218 0.90 17.65 2.21
CA PRO A 218 2.19 17.84 2.89
C PRO A 218 3.02 16.55 2.96
N ILE A 219 2.41 15.38 3.13
CA ILE A 219 3.10 14.09 3.20
C ILE A 219 3.77 13.77 1.87
N ILE A 220 3.06 13.96 0.76
CA ILE A 220 3.57 13.69 -0.59
C ILE A 220 4.70 14.66 -0.96
N ARG A 221 4.59 15.93 -0.58
CA ARG A 221 5.67 16.92 -0.74
C ARG A 221 6.93 16.51 0.04
N GLU A 222 6.75 16.06 1.27
CA GLU A 222 7.87 15.59 2.10
C GLU A 222 8.50 14.31 1.55
N ARG A 223 7.70 13.41 0.98
CA ARG A 223 8.19 12.20 0.31
C ARG A 223 9.10 12.54 -0.89
N LEU A 224 8.78 13.57 -1.68
CA LEU A 224 9.66 14.05 -2.75
C LEU A 224 11.00 14.58 -2.19
N ARG A 225 10.96 15.34 -1.08
CA ARG A 225 12.18 15.81 -0.42
C ARG A 225 13.03 14.64 0.08
N MET A 226 12.39 13.64 0.68
CA MET A 226 13.07 12.42 1.12
C MET A 226 13.78 11.72 -0.05
N TYR A 227 13.11 11.51 -1.18
CA TYR A 227 13.73 10.89 -2.37
C TYR A 227 14.88 11.72 -2.92
N ARG A 228 14.78 13.05 -2.92
CA ARG A 228 15.86 13.94 -3.31
C ARG A 228 17.05 13.87 -2.34
N GLY A 229 16.79 13.71 -1.06
CA GLY A 229 17.82 13.43 -0.04
C GLY A 229 18.55 12.11 -0.24
N MET A 230 17.90 11.12 -0.87
CA MET A 230 18.49 9.81 -1.22
C MET A 230 19.27 9.82 -2.54
N ARG A 231 19.53 10.97 -3.17
CA ARG A 231 20.15 11.05 -4.50
C ARG A 231 21.40 10.18 -4.64
N ALA A 232 22.33 10.27 -3.71
CA ALA A 232 23.58 9.51 -3.77
C ALA A 232 23.34 7.99 -3.78
N GLU A 233 22.46 7.49 -2.90
CA GLU A 233 22.05 6.08 -2.82
C GLU A 233 21.36 5.63 -4.11
N LEU A 234 20.40 6.41 -4.58
CA LEU A 234 19.62 6.08 -5.77
C LEU A 234 20.46 6.15 -7.06
N THR A 235 21.44 7.07 -7.13
CA THR A 235 22.39 7.15 -8.26
C THR A 235 23.30 5.93 -8.28
N VAL A 236 23.79 5.47 -7.15
CA VAL A 236 24.58 4.23 -7.08
C VAL A 236 23.77 3.02 -7.54
N ARG A 237 22.48 2.97 -7.14
CA ARG A 237 21.61 1.81 -7.38
C ARG A 237 21.04 1.78 -8.80
N PHE A 238 20.65 2.92 -9.37
CA PHE A 238 19.91 3.02 -10.62
C PHE A 238 20.63 3.83 -11.72
N GLY A 239 21.81 4.38 -11.44
CA GLY A 239 22.50 5.32 -12.28
C GLY A 239 21.89 6.73 -12.26
N GLU A 240 22.65 7.72 -12.75
CA GLU A 240 22.19 9.13 -12.79
C GLU A 240 20.91 9.31 -13.63
N ARG A 241 20.76 8.55 -14.72
CA ARG A 241 19.55 8.57 -15.53
C ARG A 241 18.34 8.04 -14.76
N GLY A 242 18.49 6.89 -14.10
CA GLY A 242 17.40 6.29 -13.31
C GLY A 242 16.94 7.20 -12.17
N TYR A 243 17.87 7.86 -11.48
CA TYR A 243 17.54 8.86 -10.48
C TYR A 243 16.74 10.03 -11.07
N ARG A 244 17.20 10.62 -12.20
CA ARG A 244 16.49 11.74 -12.85
C ARG A 244 15.09 11.35 -13.31
N ASP A 245 14.97 10.18 -13.92
CA ASP A 245 13.68 9.66 -14.40
C ASP A 245 12.70 9.53 -13.20
N TYR A 246 13.17 9.05 -12.07
CA TYR A 246 12.34 8.92 -10.86
C TYR A 246 12.00 10.28 -10.22
N ASP A 247 12.96 11.21 -10.11
CA ASP A 247 12.71 12.55 -9.59
C ASP A 247 11.66 13.29 -10.44
N GLN A 248 11.79 13.23 -11.77
CA GLN A 248 10.84 13.85 -12.71
C GLN A 248 9.43 13.25 -12.59
N LEU A 249 9.35 11.93 -12.48
CA LEU A 249 8.11 11.18 -12.29
C LEU A 249 7.41 11.61 -11.00
N TYR A 250 8.16 11.63 -9.88
CA TYR A 250 7.58 11.95 -8.60
C TYR A 250 7.26 13.45 -8.46
N ALA A 251 8.07 14.32 -9.05
CA ALA A 251 7.78 15.77 -9.13
C ALA A 251 6.49 16.05 -9.93
N PHE A 252 6.26 15.32 -11.03
CA PHE A 252 5.00 15.40 -11.78
C PHE A 252 3.80 14.97 -10.93
N PHE A 253 3.92 13.88 -10.18
CA PHE A 253 2.89 13.43 -9.27
C PHE A 253 2.57 14.49 -8.19
N VAL A 254 3.60 15.05 -7.56
CA VAL A 254 3.45 16.13 -6.57
C VAL A 254 2.73 17.34 -7.18
N ALA A 255 3.10 17.75 -8.40
CA ALA A 255 2.42 18.86 -9.08
C ALA A 255 0.92 18.62 -9.26
N LEU A 256 0.51 17.41 -9.64
CA LEU A 256 -0.91 17.07 -9.76
C LEU A 256 -1.67 17.14 -8.42
N VAL A 257 -1.00 16.80 -7.32
CA VAL A 257 -1.58 16.90 -5.97
C VAL A 257 -1.67 18.37 -5.51
N GLU A 258 -0.63 19.19 -5.78
CA GLU A 258 -0.65 20.63 -5.49
C GLU A 258 -1.73 21.37 -6.29
N ASP A 259 -1.93 20.99 -7.54
CA ASP A 259 -2.96 21.54 -8.43
C ASP A 259 -4.38 21.04 -8.08
N GLY A 260 -4.54 20.19 -7.06
CA GLY A 260 -5.83 19.62 -6.68
C GLY A 260 -6.44 18.70 -7.72
N LYS A 261 -5.61 18.06 -8.58
CA LYS A 261 -6.05 17.09 -9.61
C LYS A 261 -6.03 15.67 -9.12
N LEU A 262 -5.12 15.38 -8.18
CA LEU A 262 -5.01 14.11 -7.47
C LEU A 262 -5.06 14.33 -5.97
N GLY A 263 -5.51 13.31 -5.26
CA GLY A 263 -5.51 13.28 -3.81
C GLY A 263 -5.53 11.87 -3.28
N GLY A 264 -5.84 11.74 -2.00
CA GLY A 264 -6.01 10.47 -1.31
C GLY A 264 -7.45 10.25 -0.89
N GLY A 265 -7.88 8.99 -0.86
CA GLY A 265 -9.16 8.57 -0.32
C GLY A 265 -9.00 7.43 0.68
N ARG A 266 -9.85 7.44 1.71
CA ARG A 266 -10.01 6.33 2.65
C ARG A 266 -11.41 5.76 2.52
N PHE A 267 -11.49 4.44 2.44
CA PHE A 267 -12.72 3.72 2.19
C PHE A 267 -12.89 2.58 3.18
N SER A 268 -14.13 2.31 3.59
CA SER A 268 -14.46 1.13 4.37
C SER A 268 -15.87 0.64 4.05
N GLY A 269 -16.12 -0.64 4.31
CA GLY A 269 -17.43 -1.26 4.17
C GLY A 269 -17.48 -2.62 4.83
N SER A 270 -18.68 -3.09 5.17
CA SER A 270 -18.92 -4.41 5.75
C SER A 270 -19.38 -5.42 4.71
N ALA A 271 -18.95 -6.67 4.86
CA ALA A 271 -19.31 -7.79 4.03
C ALA A 271 -20.71 -8.35 4.33
#